data_4d7f8ea7818ba8faebf106470fc1ad90
#
_entry.id   4d7f8ea7818ba8faebf106470fc1ad90
#
_cell.length_a   1.000
_cell.length_b   1.000
_cell.length_c   1.000
_cell.angle_alpha   90.00
_cell.angle_beta   90.00
_cell.angle_gamma   90.00
#
_symmetry.space_group_name_H-M   'P 1'
#
loop_
_entity.id
_entity.type
_entity.pdbx_description
1 polymer ?
#
loop_
_entity_poly.entity_id
_entity_poly.type
_entity_poly.pdbx_seq_one_letter_code
_entity_poly.pdbx_strand_id
1 'polypeptide(L)'
;IIDNKDLFLKKIKKYENSFKDDYLVNLNTIFHNSGIYLEIEDNTNEKYIIENIASKDMTIFSKNFFQVKPNSNVMIIEKFNNQQKSNINLVNYFEIEKNSSVIHLVSQEIKENANLQFTNYINCHEKSYYKQIIYNSSESSIRNHSYVNLLEKESKSELYGVFFGKSDQVIDNKTVINHYAPNCVSNQKYKGVLGDKAKASYLSKTYVDKVAQKTEAYQLNKGILL
;
A
#
# COMPACT_ATOMS: atom_id res chain seq x y z
N ILE A 1 5.78 12.39 14.61
CA ILE A 1 4.79 13.23 15.34
C ILE A 1 4.69 14.52 14.55
N ILE A 2 3.53 14.83 14.00
CA ILE A 2 3.37 15.96 13.09
C ILE A 2 3.17 17.23 13.91
N ASP A 3 4.19 18.06 13.98
CA ASP A 3 4.04 19.46 14.45
C ASP A 3 3.48 20.39 13.37
N ASN A 4 3.21 19.88 12.15
CA ASN A 4 2.73 20.68 11.04
C ASN A 4 1.52 20.04 10.35
N LYS A 5 0.38 20.00 11.05
CA LYS A 5 -0.89 19.47 10.56
C LYS A 5 -1.33 20.13 9.24
N ASP A 6 -1.07 21.41 9.07
CA ASP A 6 -1.49 22.17 7.89
C ASP A 6 -0.69 21.75 6.64
N LEU A 7 0.60 21.49 6.77
CA LEU A 7 1.43 20.99 5.67
C LEU A 7 1.00 19.59 5.24
N PHE A 8 0.73 18.73 6.21
CA PHE A 8 0.21 17.38 5.99
C PHE A 8 -1.13 17.43 5.22
N LEU A 9 -2.09 18.20 5.71
CA LEU A 9 -3.39 18.34 5.06
C LEU A 9 -3.27 18.93 3.64
N LYS A 10 -2.41 19.91 3.43
CA LYS A 10 -2.16 20.49 2.11
C LYS A 10 -1.58 19.47 1.12
N LYS A 11 -0.67 18.60 1.57
CA LYS A 11 -0.08 17.56 0.72
C LYS A 11 -1.10 16.46 0.39
N ILE A 12 -1.88 16.00 1.36
CA ILE A 12 -2.92 14.97 1.14
C ILE A 12 -4.03 15.46 0.22
N LYS A 13 -4.43 16.73 0.31
CA LYS A 13 -5.50 17.31 -0.51
C LYS A 13 -5.26 17.13 -2.02
N LYS A 14 -4.00 17.07 -2.45
CA LYS A 14 -3.62 16.77 -3.83
C LYS A 14 -4.13 15.40 -4.29
N TYR A 15 -4.25 14.44 -3.37
CA TYR A 15 -4.66 13.06 -3.66
C TYR A 15 -6.16 12.82 -3.49
N GLU A 16 -6.89 13.67 -2.77
CA GLU A 16 -8.30 13.45 -2.44
C GLU A 16 -9.21 13.34 -3.68
N ASN A 17 -8.87 14.00 -4.78
CA ASN A 17 -9.62 13.91 -6.02
C ASN A 17 -9.43 12.59 -6.79
N SER A 18 -8.41 11.81 -6.47
CA SER A 18 -8.09 10.56 -7.14
C SER A 18 -8.92 9.36 -6.63
N PHE A 19 -9.71 9.51 -5.55
CA PHE A 19 -10.28 8.39 -4.80
C PHE A 19 -11.76 8.51 -4.51
N LYS A 20 -12.49 9.30 -5.30
CA LYS A 20 -13.93 9.59 -5.11
C LYS A 20 -14.80 8.34 -4.96
N ASP A 21 -14.37 7.21 -5.52
CA ASP A 21 -15.15 5.99 -5.56
C ASP A 21 -14.80 4.96 -4.45
N ASP A 22 -13.81 5.25 -3.59
CA ASP A 22 -13.45 4.35 -2.48
C ASP A 22 -14.01 4.87 -1.16
N TYR A 23 -15.19 4.35 -0.78
CA TYR A 23 -15.88 4.78 0.43
C TYR A 23 -15.07 4.56 1.73
N LEU A 24 -14.18 3.55 1.79
CA LEU A 24 -13.35 3.30 2.96
C LEU A 24 -12.23 4.31 3.10
N VAL A 25 -11.69 4.80 1.98
CA VAL A 25 -10.74 5.92 1.97
C VAL A 25 -11.46 7.23 2.33
N ASN A 26 -12.70 7.41 1.87
CA ASN A 26 -13.52 8.56 2.25
C ASN A 26 -13.83 8.56 3.74
N LEU A 27 -14.20 7.42 4.33
CA LEU A 27 -14.37 7.29 5.78
C LEU A 27 -13.08 7.63 6.54
N ASN A 28 -11.94 7.12 6.06
CA ASN A 28 -10.65 7.47 6.64
C ASN A 28 -10.40 8.99 6.58
N THR A 29 -10.77 9.64 5.47
CA THR A 29 -10.60 11.08 5.32
C THR A 29 -11.42 11.89 6.33
N ILE A 30 -12.62 11.42 6.66
CA ILE A 30 -13.51 12.09 7.62
C ILE A 30 -13.05 11.86 9.07
N PHE A 31 -12.66 10.63 9.39
CA PHE A 31 -12.46 10.18 10.78
C PHE A 31 -10.99 10.01 11.19
N HIS A 32 -10.01 10.31 10.33
CA HIS A 32 -8.61 10.10 10.68
C HIS A 32 -8.24 10.89 11.94
N ASN A 33 -7.68 10.17 12.89
CA ASN A 33 -7.30 10.67 14.20
C ASN A 33 -5.82 10.40 14.55
N SER A 34 -5.11 9.74 13.64
CA SER A 34 -3.69 9.43 13.77
C SER A 34 -3.00 9.46 12.40
N GLY A 35 -1.69 9.47 12.41
CA GLY A 35 -0.90 9.38 11.18
C GLY A 35 0.56 9.79 11.36
N ILE A 36 1.34 9.52 10.33
CA ILE A 36 2.76 9.84 10.26
C ILE A 36 2.98 10.71 9.01
N TYR A 37 3.69 11.81 9.18
CA TYR A 37 4.33 12.50 8.09
C TYR A 37 5.84 12.28 8.20
N LEU A 38 6.41 11.62 7.21
CA LEU A 38 7.84 11.35 7.15
C LEU A 38 8.40 11.94 5.86
N GLU A 39 9.21 12.96 6.00
CA GLU A 39 10.01 13.52 4.92
C GLU A 39 11.43 12.97 5.04
N ILE A 40 11.87 12.28 4.00
CA ILE A 40 13.16 11.62 3.93
C ILE A 40 14.02 12.46 2.99
N GLU A 41 15.10 12.98 3.53
CA GLU A 41 16.00 13.90 2.81
C GLU A 41 16.72 13.22 1.65
N ASP A 42 17.23 14.02 0.73
CA ASP A 42 17.99 13.53 -0.42
C ASP A 42 19.26 12.78 -0.02
N ASN A 43 19.65 11.82 -0.87
CA ASN A 43 20.81 10.95 -0.67
C ASN A 43 20.76 10.10 0.62
N THR A 44 19.58 9.86 1.14
CA THR A 44 19.36 9.03 2.34
C THR A 44 19.41 7.53 1.99
N ASN A 45 20.03 6.73 2.87
CA ASN A 45 20.02 5.28 2.78
C ASN A 45 19.67 4.71 4.17
N GLU A 46 18.37 4.57 4.44
CA GLU A 46 17.87 4.25 5.78
C GLU A 46 16.74 3.23 5.78
N LYS A 47 16.51 2.68 6.98
CA LYS A 47 15.45 1.73 7.26
C LYS A 47 14.56 2.26 8.38
N TYR A 48 13.26 2.25 8.13
CA TYR A 48 12.23 2.65 9.09
C TYR A 48 11.36 1.45 9.46
N ILE A 49 11.00 1.33 10.72
CA ILE A 49 10.06 0.32 11.22
C ILE A 49 8.85 1.06 11.78
N ILE A 50 7.67 0.71 11.28
CA ILE A 50 6.38 1.27 11.71
C ILE A 50 5.57 0.12 12.29
N GLU A 51 5.15 0.25 13.54
CA GLU A 51 4.27 -0.72 14.19
C GLU A 51 2.88 -0.11 14.37
N ASN A 52 1.89 -0.73 13.75
CA ASN A 52 0.50 -0.34 13.82
C ASN A 52 -0.18 -1.19 14.91
N ILE A 53 -0.50 -0.56 16.05
CA ILE A 53 -1.07 -1.21 17.21
C ILE A 53 -2.40 -0.55 17.54
N ALA A 54 -3.46 -1.35 17.61
CA ALA A 54 -4.76 -0.88 18.06
C ALA A 54 -5.11 -1.49 19.42
N SER A 55 -5.64 -0.69 20.32
CA SER A 55 -6.18 -1.15 21.59
C SER A 55 -7.50 -1.90 21.39
N LYS A 56 -7.90 -2.67 22.39
CA LYS A 56 -9.14 -3.45 22.36
C LYS A 56 -10.37 -2.57 22.12
N ASP A 57 -11.27 -3.08 21.29
CA ASP A 57 -12.55 -2.46 20.92
C ASP A 57 -12.42 -1.06 20.28
N MET A 58 -11.23 -0.72 19.78
CA MET A 58 -11.00 0.55 19.08
C MET A 58 -11.11 0.42 17.56
N THR A 59 -11.51 1.50 16.93
CA THR A 59 -11.37 1.72 15.50
C THR A 59 -10.37 2.85 15.27
N ILE A 60 -9.30 2.54 14.55
CA ILE A 60 -8.24 3.50 14.20
C ILE A 60 -8.39 3.87 12.72
N PHE A 61 -8.44 5.17 12.46
CA PHE A 61 -8.34 5.73 11.12
C PHE A 61 -7.01 6.47 11.02
N SER A 62 -6.04 5.87 10.33
CA SER A 62 -4.69 6.44 10.20
C SER A 62 -4.38 6.85 8.78
N LYS A 63 -3.73 8.00 8.62
CA LYS A 63 -3.16 8.46 7.35
C LYS A 63 -1.67 8.69 7.49
N ASN A 64 -0.90 8.06 6.64
CA ASN A 64 0.55 8.26 6.59
C ASN A 64 0.95 8.90 5.26
N PHE A 65 1.91 9.77 5.31
CA PHE A 65 2.49 10.40 4.13
C PHE A 65 4.02 10.26 4.18
N PHE A 66 4.57 9.68 3.13
CA PHE A 66 6.00 9.47 2.96
C PHE A 66 6.49 10.26 1.75
N GLN A 67 7.27 11.30 2.00
CA GLN A 67 7.97 12.07 0.97
C GLN A 67 9.40 11.56 0.89
N VAL A 68 9.77 10.90 -0.18
CA VAL A 68 11.12 10.40 -0.41
C VAL A 68 11.80 11.30 -1.42
N LYS A 69 12.75 12.10 -0.95
CA LYS A 69 13.51 13.06 -1.75
C LYS A 69 14.47 12.36 -2.73
N PRO A 70 15.01 13.08 -3.73
CA PRO A 70 15.81 12.47 -4.78
C PRO A 70 17.03 11.67 -4.29
N ASN A 71 17.41 10.66 -5.09
CA ASN A 71 18.62 9.84 -4.90
C ASN A 71 18.66 9.06 -3.59
N SER A 72 17.49 8.74 -3.01
CA SER A 72 17.39 8.06 -1.71
C SER A 72 16.99 6.59 -1.88
N ASN A 73 17.55 5.72 -1.06
CA ASN A 73 17.21 4.30 -0.99
C ASN A 73 16.66 3.97 0.39
N VAL A 74 15.39 3.62 0.44
CA VAL A 74 14.68 3.50 1.72
C VAL A 74 14.01 2.14 1.84
N MET A 75 14.12 1.54 3.03
CA MET A 75 13.34 0.38 3.39
C MET A 75 12.33 0.77 4.47
N ILE A 76 11.06 0.55 4.24
CA ILE A 76 9.99 0.73 5.22
C ILE A 76 9.42 -0.63 5.56
N ILE A 77 9.49 -1.01 6.83
CA ILE A 77 8.89 -2.24 7.35
C ILE A 77 7.66 -1.84 8.15
N GLU A 78 6.49 -2.21 7.65
CA GLU A 78 5.22 -1.92 8.29
C GLU A 78 4.62 -3.20 8.88
N LYS A 79 4.38 -3.19 10.18
CA LYS A 79 3.89 -4.35 10.92
C LYS A 79 2.50 -4.11 11.49
N PHE A 80 1.62 -5.06 11.28
CA PHE A 80 0.31 -5.14 11.89
C PHE A 80 0.29 -6.40 12.75
N ASN A 81 0.52 -6.24 14.04
CA ASN A 81 0.46 -7.33 15.01
C ASN A 81 -0.58 -7.01 16.07
N ASN A 82 -1.85 -7.22 15.73
CA ASN A 82 -2.96 -6.91 16.61
C ASN A 82 -3.57 -8.19 17.19
N GLN A 83 -3.46 -8.34 18.50
CA GLN A 83 -3.91 -9.52 19.26
C GLN A 83 -5.31 -9.34 19.87
N GLN A 84 -5.97 -8.21 19.61
CA GLN A 84 -7.24 -7.86 20.23
C GLN A 84 -8.27 -7.45 19.19
N LYS A 85 -9.54 -7.62 19.52
CA LYS A 85 -10.65 -7.12 18.70
C LYS A 85 -10.50 -5.62 18.45
N SER A 86 -10.38 -5.25 17.16
CA SER A 86 -10.20 -3.85 16.74
C SER A 86 -10.39 -3.71 15.25
N ASN A 87 -10.56 -2.49 14.79
CA ASN A 87 -10.58 -2.19 13.36
C ASN A 87 -9.47 -1.18 13.04
N ILE A 88 -8.73 -1.46 12.00
CA ILE A 88 -7.70 -0.55 11.49
C ILE A 88 -8.07 -0.20 10.04
N ASN A 89 -8.26 1.08 9.79
CA ASN A 89 -8.35 1.64 8.46
C ASN A 89 -7.16 2.58 8.25
N LEU A 90 -6.18 2.12 7.49
CA LEU A 90 -4.94 2.82 7.26
C LEU A 90 -4.75 3.14 5.77
N VAL A 91 -4.42 4.39 5.50
CA VAL A 91 -4.13 4.89 4.15
C VAL A 91 -2.73 5.47 4.11
N ASN A 92 -1.87 4.90 3.30
CA ASN A 92 -0.53 5.39 3.03
C ASN A 92 -0.47 6.16 1.71
N TYR A 93 0.28 7.25 1.70
CA TYR A 93 0.65 8.00 0.51
C TYR A 93 2.17 8.04 0.39
N PHE A 94 2.69 7.65 -0.77
CA PHE A 94 4.10 7.70 -1.10
C PHE A 94 4.31 8.63 -2.28
N GLU A 95 5.17 9.62 -2.10
CA GLU A 95 5.71 10.44 -3.18
C GLU A 95 7.20 10.11 -3.31
N ILE A 96 7.58 9.39 -4.36
CA ILE A 96 8.94 8.88 -4.55
C ILE A 96 9.59 9.66 -5.68
N GLU A 97 10.48 10.56 -5.30
CA GLU A 97 11.11 11.47 -6.22
C GLU A 97 12.21 10.79 -7.06
N LYS A 98 12.75 11.55 -8.00
CA LYS A 98 13.69 11.10 -9.03
C LYS A 98 14.85 10.27 -8.46
N ASN A 99 15.19 9.18 -9.15
CA ASN A 99 16.30 8.27 -8.85
C ASN A 99 16.21 7.61 -7.46
N SER A 100 15.06 7.65 -6.80
CA SER A 100 14.89 7.07 -5.46
C SER A 100 14.25 5.69 -5.51
N SER A 101 14.55 4.87 -4.52
CA SER A 101 13.94 3.56 -4.38
C SER A 101 13.31 3.37 -3.00
N VAL A 102 12.13 2.74 -2.98
CA VAL A 102 11.45 2.35 -1.74
C VAL A 102 11.16 0.85 -1.78
N ILE A 103 11.64 0.13 -0.77
CA ILE A 103 11.22 -1.24 -0.48
C ILE A 103 10.28 -1.21 0.71
N HIS A 104 9.01 -1.53 0.48
CA HIS A 104 7.96 -1.55 1.49
C HIS A 104 7.58 -2.99 1.85
N LEU A 105 8.02 -3.45 3.02
CA LEU A 105 7.69 -4.77 3.54
C LEU A 105 6.53 -4.65 4.52
N VAL A 106 5.47 -5.40 4.29
CA VAL A 106 4.25 -5.37 5.11
C VAL A 106 3.99 -6.75 5.70
N SER A 107 3.98 -6.85 7.02
CA SER A 107 3.58 -8.06 7.75
C SER A 107 2.22 -7.86 8.42
N GLN A 108 1.28 -8.74 8.13
CA GLN A 108 -0.09 -8.70 8.66
C GLN A 108 -0.36 -9.99 9.44
N GLU A 109 -0.34 -9.87 10.77
CA GLU A 109 -0.55 -10.96 11.73
C GLU A 109 -1.65 -10.58 12.72
N ILE A 110 -2.87 -10.41 12.22
CA ILE A 110 -4.01 -9.93 12.99
C ILE A 110 -4.85 -11.10 13.45
N LYS A 111 -5.14 -11.15 14.74
CA LYS A 111 -5.96 -12.20 15.37
C LYS A 111 -7.44 -12.05 15.07
N GLU A 112 -8.23 -13.06 15.45
CA GLU A 112 -9.68 -13.10 15.26
C GLU A 112 -10.42 -11.85 15.77
N ASN A 113 -11.56 -11.57 15.15
CA ASN A 113 -12.44 -10.44 15.49
C ASN A 113 -11.83 -9.03 15.31
N ALA A 114 -10.79 -8.90 14.49
CA ALA A 114 -10.33 -7.62 14.02
C ALA A 114 -10.56 -7.48 12.50
N ASN A 115 -10.43 -6.28 11.96
CA ASN A 115 -10.46 -6.04 10.52
C ASN A 115 -9.34 -5.09 10.16
N LEU A 116 -8.67 -5.37 9.04
CA LEU A 116 -7.69 -4.47 8.46
C LEU A 116 -8.13 -4.02 7.08
N GLN A 117 -8.17 -2.71 6.91
CA GLN A 117 -8.30 -2.05 5.63
C GLN A 117 -7.03 -1.24 5.38
N PHE A 118 -6.26 -1.72 4.44
CA PHE A 118 -4.93 -1.19 4.13
C PHE A 118 -4.90 -0.72 2.69
N THR A 119 -4.77 0.58 2.51
CA THR A 119 -4.77 1.19 1.18
C THR A 119 -3.49 2.00 0.98
N ASN A 120 -2.84 1.80 -0.16
CA ASN A 120 -1.60 2.49 -0.50
C ASN A 120 -1.76 3.23 -1.82
N TYR A 121 -1.31 4.48 -1.85
CA TYR A 121 -1.22 5.33 -3.03
C TYR A 121 0.23 5.73 -3.26
N ILE A 122 0.75 5.42 -4.40
CA ILE A 122 2.16 5.58 -4.72
C ILE A 122 2.31 6.36 -6.01
N ASN A 123 3.08 7.44 -5.97
CA ASN A 123 3.54 8.19 -7.14
C ASN A 123 5.03 7.96 -7.34
N CYS A 124 5.39 7.49 -8.51
CA CYS A 124 6.76 7.23 -8.93
C CYS A 124 7.19 8.23 -9.99
N HIS A 125 8.21 9.04 -9.67
CA HIS A 125 8.81 10.00 -10.60
C HIS A 125 9.95 9.40 -11.41
N GLU A 126 10.69 10.21 -12.17
CA GLU A 126 11.71 9.75 -13.13
C GLU A 126 12.71 8.79 -12.49
N LYS A 127 12.85 7.60 -13.08
CA LYS A 127 13.80 6.56 -12.65
C LYS A 127 13.62 6.10 -11.20
N SER A 128 12.47 6.38 -10.60
CA SER A 128 12.20 5.88 -9.25
C SER A 128 11.72 4.43 -9.28
N TYR A 129 11.86 3.77 -8.15
CA TYR A 129 11.48 2.38 -7.97
C TYR A 129 10.69 2.17 -6.69
N TYR A 130 9.54 1.52 -6.81
CA TYR A 130 8.75 1.09 -5.67
C TYR A 130 8.55 -0.42 -5.68
N LYS A 131 8.93 -1.07 -4.59
CA LYS A 131 8.67 -2.49 -4.37
C LYS A 131 7.87 -2.70 -3.10
N GLN A 132 6.70 -3.33 -3.22
CA GLN A 132 5.90 -3.75 -2.08
C GLN A 132 5.88 -5.27 -1.97
N ILE A 133 6.05 -5.77 -0.74
CA ILE A 133 5.88 -7.18 -0.42
C ILE A 133 4.94 -7.27 0.77
N ILE A 134 3.76 -7.85 0.55
CA ILE A 134 2.76 -8.10 1.60
C ILE A 134 2.79 -9.58 1.97
N TYR A 135 3.06 -9.85 3.25
CA TYR A 135 2.85 -11.14 3.86
C TYR A 135 1.63 -11.08 4.77
N ASN A 136 0.64 -11.94 4.51
CA ASN A 136 -0.58 -12.01 5.30
C ASN A 136 -0.79 -13.44 5.82
N SER A 137 -0.72 -13.58 7.14
CA SER A 137 -1.07 -14.78 7.90
C SER A 137 -2.10 -14.49 8.98
N SER A 138 -2.91 -13.47 8.78
CA SER A 138 -3.95 -13.05 9.73
C SER A 138 -5.04 -14.10 9.90
N GLU A 139 -5.77 -14.01 11.00
CA GLU A 139 -6.98 -14.80 11.30
C GLU A 139 -8.27 -14.00 11.06
N SER A 140 -8.16 -12.77 10.58
CA SER A 140 -9.24 -11.82 10.37
C SER A 140 -9.42 -11.45 8.90
N SER A 141 -10.54 -10.82 8.56
CA SER A 141 -10.77 -10.30 7.22
C SER A 141 -9.85 -9.12 6.92
N ILE A 142 -9.22 -9.19 5.74
CA ILE A 142 -8.20 -8.23 5.29
C ILE A 142 -8.59 -7.67 3.92
N ARG A 143 -8.46 -6.36 3.77
CA ARG A 143 -8.54 -5.68 2.49
C ARG A 143 -7.22 -4.95 2.21
N ASN A 144 -6.51 -5.35 1.15
CA ASN A 144 -5.25 -4.76 0.70
C ASN A 144 -5.44 -4.14 -0.68
N HIS A 145 -5.45 -2.83 -0.79
CA HIS A 145 -5.54 -2.14 -2.06
C HIS A 145 -4.28 -1.28 -2.30
N SER A 146 -3.66 -1.43 -3.46
CA SER A 146 -2.48 -0.65 -3.85
C SER A 146 -2.68 -0.02 -5.22
N TYR A 147 -2.48 1.28 -5.29
CA TYR A 147 -2.61 2.10 -6.48
C TYR A 147 -1.26 2.77 -6.76
N VAL A 148 -0.67 2.45 -7.90
CA VAL A 148 0.65 2.97 -8.30
C VAL A 148 0.50 3.79 -9.56
N ASN A 149 1.03 4.98 -9.56
CA ASN A 149 1.15 5.85 -10.72
C ASN A 149 2.63 5.96 -11.11
N LEU A 150 2.97 5.46 -12.28
CA LEU A 150 4.27 5.63 -12.91
C LEU A 150 4.19 6.92 -13.75
N LEU A 151 4.49 8.06 -13.10
CA LEU A 151 4.21 9.40 -13.62
C LEU A 151 5.22 9.86 -14.66
N GLU A 152 6.47 9.43 -14.50
CA GLU A 152 7.59 9.88 -15.32
C GLU A 152 8.39 8.70 -15.87
N LYS A 153 9.18 8.97 -16.92
CA LYS A 153 9.91 7.96 -17.68
C LYS A 153 10.84 7.09 -16.82
N GLU A 154 10.97 5.84 -17.22
CA GLU A 154 11.87 4.86 -16.62
C GLU A 154 11.52 4.52 -15.14
N SER A 155 10.35 4.95 -14.64
CA SER A 155 9.89 4.55 -13.31
C SER A 155 9.44 3.09 -13.30
N LYS A 156 9.59 2.43 -12.13
CA LYS A 156 9.33 1.00 -11.99
C LYS A 156 8.54 0.68 -10.74
N SER A 157 7.67 -0.35 -10.81
CA SER A 157 7.01 -0.88 -9.62
C SER A 157 6.91 -2.40 -9.61
N GLU A 158 7.04 -2.98 -8.43
CA GLU A 158 6.84 -4.40 -8.17
C GLU A 158 5.90 -4.58 -6.98
N LEU A 159 4.78 -5.25 -7.18
CA LEU A 159 3.79 -5.54 -6.14
C LEU A 159 3.69 -7.05 -5.93
N TYR A 160 4.14 -7.53 -4.79
CA TYR A 160 4.12 -8.94 -4.43
C TYR A 160 3.27 -9.18 -3.19
N GLY A 161 2.49 -10.25 -3.22
CA GLY A 161 1.68 -10.66 -2.08
C GLY A 161 1.69 -12.18 -1.89
N VAL A 162 1.81 -12.58 -0.62
CA VAL A 162 1.58 -13.96 -0.18
C VAL A 162 0.55 -13.92 0.93
N PHE A 163 -0.50 -14.74 0.82
CA PHE A 163 -1.56 -14.78 1.80
C PHE A 163 -2.03 -16.20 2.09
N PHE A 164 -2.41 -16.41 3.33
CA PHE A 164 -2.96 -17.66 3.83
C PHE A 164 -4.35 -17.38 4.43
N GLY A 165 -5.36 -18.04 3.90
CA GLY A 165 -6.73 -17.94 4.39
C GLY A 165 -7.18 -19.26 5.01
N LYS A 166 -7.86 -19.18 6.16
CA LYS A 166 -8.45 -20.32 6.87
C LYS A 166 -9.81 -19.93 7.46
N SER A 167 -10.54 -20.92 7.94
CA SER A 167 -11.87 -20.73 8.55
C SER A 167 -12.84 -20.03 7.58
N ASP A 168 -13.48 -18.95 7.98
CA ASP A 168 -14.43 -18.15 7.17
C ASP A 168 -13.87 -16.80 6.71
N GLN A 169 -12.56 -16.66 6.74
CA GLN A 169 -11.83 -15.43 6.37
C GLN A 169 -12.20 -14.92 4.98
N VAL A 170 -12.22 -13.58 4.86
CA VAL A 170 -12.32 -12.90 3.57
C VAL A 170 -11.06 -12.05 3.33
N ILE A 171 -10.36 -12.35 2.25
CA ILE A 171 -9.13 -11.63 1.87
C ILE A 171 -9.37 -10.97 0.51
N ASP A 172 -9.38 -9.64 0.49
CA ASP A 172 -9.55 -8.86 -0.73
C ASP A 172 -8.26 -8.12 -1.09
N ASN A 173 -7.67 -8.51 -2.22
CA ASN A 173 -6.47 -7.87 -2.76
C ASN A 173 -6.79 -7.16 -4.06
N LYS A 174 -6.40 -5.90 -4.18
CA LYS A 174 -6.54 -5.13 -5.42
C LYS A 174 -5.25 -4.36 -5.73
N THR A 175 -4.83 -4.45 -6.98
CA THR A 175 -3.69 -3.69 -7.48
C THR A 175 -4.08 -2.95 -8.74
N VAL A 176 -3.80 -1.66 -8.79
CA VAL A 176 -3.99 -0.82 -9.97
C VAL A 176 -2.68 -0.12 -10.28
N ILE A 177 -2.16 -0.32 -11.47
CA ILE A 177 -0.92 0.35 -11.91
C ILE A 177 -1.22 1.15 -13.17
N ASN A 178 -0.94 2.44 -13.09
CA ASN A 178 -1.11 3.38 -14.20
C ASN A 178 0.26 3.79 -14.75
N HIS A 179 0.48 3.53 -16.03
CA HIS A 179 1.66 3.98 -16.77
C HIS A 179 1.31 5.26 -17.51
N TYR A 180 1.87 6.38 -17.08
CA TYR A 180 1.64 7.69 -17.68
C TYR A 180 2.83 8.18 -18.53
N ALA A 181 3.97 7.49 -18.50
CA ALA A 181 5.19 7.89 -19.19
C ALA A 181 5.89 6.71 -19.86
N PRO A 182 6.79 6.95 -20.84
CA PRO A 182 7.46 5.89 -21.58
C PRO A 182 8.53 5.15 -20.77
N ASN A 183 8.85 3.92 -21.21
CA ASN A 183 9.88 3.06 -20.65
C ASN A 183 9.63 2.63 -19.18
N CYS A 184 8.39 2.67 -18.73
CA CYS A 184 8.02 2.24 -17.38
C CYS A 184 7.83 0.72 -17.32
N VAL A 185 8.17 0.14 -16.18
CA VAL A 185 8.06 -1.31 -15.95
C VAL A 185 7.23 -1.60 -14.71
N SER A 186 6.30 -2.55 -14.82
CA SER A 186 5.54 -3.03 -13.66
C SER A 186 5.47 -4.55 -13.60
N ASN A 187 5.53 -5.10 -12.38
CA ASN A 187 5.37 -6.53 -12.14
C ASN A 187 4.46 -6.76 -10.93
N GLN A 188 3.46 -7.62 -11.10
CA GLN A 188 2.51 -7.96 -10.05
C GLN A 188 2.48 -9.49 -9.89
N LYS A 189 2.71 -9.97 -8.65
CA LYS A 189 2.69 -11.39 -8.37
C LYS A 189 2.05 -11.67 -7.01
N TYR A 190 0.90 -12.31 -7.05
CA TYR A 190 0.19 -12.71 -5.85
C TYR A 190 0.02 -14.23 -5.80
N LYS A 191 0.26 -14.80 -4.63
CA LYS A 191 0.09 -16.22 -4.35
C LYS A 191 -0.69 -16.41 -3.06
N GLY A 192 -1.69 -17.29 -3.11
CA GLY A 192 -2.52 -17.58 -1.94
C GLY A 192 -2.71 -19.07 -1.71
N VAL A 193 -2.86 -19.43 -0.46
CA VAL A 193 -3.33 -20.76 -0.04
C VAL A 193 -4.59 -20.56 0.78
N LEU A 194 -5.67 -21.24 0.42
CA LEU A 194 -6.96 -21.15 1.09
C LEU A 194 -7.38 -22.53 1.57
N GLY A 195 -7.73 -22.60 2.84
CA GLY A 195 -8.34 -23.78 3.46
C GLY A 195 -9.74 -23.47 3.99
N ASP A 196 -10.46 -24.49 4.41
CA ASP A 196 -11.78 -24.43 5.01
C ASP A 196 -12.83 -23.70 4.14
N LYS A 197 -13.43 -22.62 4.68
CA LYS A 197 -14.42 -21.78 4.01
C LYS A 197 -13.86 -20.41 3.61
N ALA A 198 -12.54 -20.23 3.72
CA ALA A 198 -11.90 -18.97 3.40
C ALA A 198 -12.15 -18.55 1.94
N LYS A 199 -12.33 -17.26 1.73
CA LYS A 199 -12.55 -16.65 0.42
C LYS A 199 -11.49 -15.61 0.15
N ALA A 200 -10.95 -15.62 -1.06
CA ALA A 200 -10.06 -14.56 -1.50
C ALA A 200 -10.46 -14.03 -2.87
N SER A 201 -10.35 -12.72 -3.02
CA SER A 201 -10.39 -12.05 -4.31
C SER A 201 -9.04 -11.44 -4.65
N TYR A 202 -8.71 -11.42 -5.92
CA TYR A 202 -7.60 -10.65 -6.47
C TYR A 202 -8.02 -9.95 -7.75
N LEU A 203 -8.06 -8.63 -7.69
CA LEU A 203 -8.32 -7.77 -8.84
C LEU A 203 -7.04 -7.04 -9.22
N SER A 204 -6.56 -7.25 -10.43
CA SER A 204 -5.42 -6.51 -10.97
C SER A 204 -5.84 -5.74 -12.22
N LYS A 205 -5.48 -4.46 -12.27
CA LYS A 205 -5.70 -3.59 -13.42
C LYS A 205 -4.43 -2.85 -13.78
N THR A 206 -4.07 -2.88 -15.05
CA THR A 206 -3.01 -2.04 -15.60
C THR A 206 -3.62 -1.11 -16.65
N TYR A 207 -3.38 0.17 -16.50
CA TYR A 207 -3.71 1.20 -17.47
C TYR A 207 -2.41 1.70 -18.12
N VAL A 208 -2.42 1.85 -19.43
CA VAL A 208 -1.28 2.39 -20.19
C VAL A 208 -1.78 3.57 -21.02
N ASP A 209 -1.26 4.75 -20.70
CA ASP A 209 -1.58 5.96 -21.46
C ASP A 209 -1.00 5.89 -22.89
N LYS A 210 -1.61 6.60 -23.81
CA LYS A 210 -1.18 6.64 -25.22
C LYS A 210 0.27 7.10 -25.40
N VAL A 211 0.75 7.96 -24.51
CA VAL A 211 2.13 8.47 -24.53
C VAL A 211 3.13 7.52 -23.86
N ALA A 212 2.65 6.55 -23.07
CA ALA A 212 3.48 5.60 -22.32
C ALA A 212 4.00 4.46 -23.21
N GLN A 213 4.80 4.80 -24.21
CA GLN A 213 5.38 3.84 -25.14
C GLN A 213 6.51 3.02 -24.50
N LYS A 214 6.78 1.81 -25.03
CA LYS A 214 7.81 0.88 -24.55
C LYS A 214 7.62 0.49 -23.07
N THR A 215 6.38 0.35 -22.66
CA THR A 215 5.99 -0.11 -21.34
C THR A 215 6.03 -1.63 -21.27
N GLU A 216 6.51 -2.17 -20.15
CA GLU A 216 6.46 -3.59 -19.83
C GLU A 216 5.57 -3.80 -18.59
N ALA A 217 4.57 -4.68 -18.69
CA ALA A 217 3.65 -4.96 -17.59
C ALA A 217 3.38 -6.47 -17.47
N TYR A 218 3.68 -7.03 -16.30
CA TYR A 218 3.51 -8.46 -16.03
C TYR A 218 2.59 -8.68 -14.84
N GLN A 219 1.70 -9.66 -14.96
CA GLN A 219 0.78 -10.04 -13.90
C GLN A 219 0.73 -11.55 -13.73
N LEU A 220 0.82 -12.03 -12.50
CA LEU A 220 0.66 -13.42 -12.14
C LEU A 220 -0.17 -13.55 -10.86
N ASN A 221 -1.23 -14.33 -10.90
CA ASN A 221 -1.96 -14.76 -9.71
C ASN A 221 -2.03 -16.30 -9.69
N LYS A 222 -1.71 -16.90 -8.54
CA LYS A 222 -1.86 -18.34 -8.31
C LYS A 222 -2.49 -18.61 -6.96
N GLY A 223 -3.53 -19.42 -6.94
CA GLY A 223 -4.18 -19.90 -5.72
C GLY A 223 -4.08 -21.41 -5.60
N ILE A 224 -3.93 -21.90 -4.38
CA ILE A 224 -4.06 -23.31 -3.99
C ILE A 224 -5.24 -23.40 -3.04
N LEU A 225 -6.16 -24.33 -3.30
CA LEU A 225 -7.28 -24.66 -2.42
C LEU A 225 -6.94 -25.99 -1.73
N LEU A 226 -7.12 -26.03 -0.41
CA LEU A 226 -6.88 -27.22 0.44
C LEU A 226 -8.21 -27.80 0.89
#